data_dc17cfd1e31720b2372c80d102c78e06
#
_entry.id   dc17cfd1e31720b2372c80d102c78e06
#
_cell.length_a   1.000
_cell.length_b   1.000
_cell.length_c   1.000
_cell.angle_alpha   90.00
_cell.angle_beta   90.00
_cell.angle_gamma   90.00
#
_symmetry.space_group_name_H-M   'P 1'
#
loop_
_entity.id
_entity.type
_entity.pdbx_description
1 polymer ?
#
loop_
_entity_poly.entity_id
_entity_poly.type
_entity_poly.pdbx_seq_one_letter_code
_entity_poly.pdbx_strand_id
1 'polypeptide(L)'
;MRYIDTNILVRIMTNDLPELAQTAIQEVKNSKLGELIILDAVLVELFFILEFNKKYGFTRDKIGIIFNGILSIPQFKVSNVATNAFNIYISHAELDFTDCLLIISAKGKKENAFSFDKDLNKNLY
;
A
#
# COMPACT_ATOMS: atom_id res chain seq x y z
N MET A 1 1.34 -17.42 10.58
CA MET A 1 1.22 -16.16 9.82
C MET A 1 1.04 -14.99 10.77
N ARG A 2 1.64 -13.87 10.46
CA ARG A 2 1.57 -12.68 11.30
C ARG A 2 1.17 -11.48 10.47
N TYR A 3 0.37 -10.60 11.05
CA TYR A 3 0.00 -9.33 10.42
C TYR A 3 1.01 -8.27 10.81
N ILE A 4 1.45 -7.48 9.83
CA ILE A 4 2.43 -6.43 10.05
C ILE A 4 1.73 -5.07 10.25
N ASP A 5 2.21 -4.30 11.23
CA ASP A 5 1.67 -2.98 11.53
C ASP A 5 2.26 -1.92 10.60
N THR A 6 1.48 -0.88 10.32
CA THR A 6 1.89 0.23 9.46
C THR A 6 3.21 0.86 9.90
N ASN A 7 3.40 1.07 11.20
CA ASN A 7 4.62 1.69 11.72
C ASN A 7 5.88 0.88 11.41
N ILE A 8 5.79 -0.44 11.38
CA ILE A 8 6.92 -1.29 11.00
C ILE A 8 7.32 -0.99 9.55
N LEU A 9 6.35 -0.92 8.66
CA LEU A 9 6.61 -0.60 7.24
C LEU A 9 7.19 0.80 7.08
N VAL A 10 6.66 1.78 7.79
CA VAL A 10 7.20 3.15 7.76
C VAL A 10 8.67 3.16 8.17
N ARG A 11 9.03 2.46 9.24
CA ARG A 11 10.42 2.40 9.71
C ARG A 11 11.34 1.75 8.68
N ILE A 12 10.92 0.65 8.09
CA ILE A 12 11.71 -0.05 7.07
C ILE A 12 11.89 0.83 5.82
N MET A 13 10.80 1.43 5.35
CA MET A 13 10.78 2.13 4.06
C MET A 13 11.41 3.52 4.12
N THR A 14 11.38 4.20 5.26
CA THR A 14 11.92 5.55 5.40
C THR A 14 13.29 5.58 6.09
N ASN A 15 13.60 4.58 6.89
CA ASN A 15 14.83 4.49 7.68
C ASN A 15 15.09 5.75 8.54
N ASP A 16 14.03 6.43 8.95
CA ASP A 16 14.13 7.66 9.74
C ASP A 16 14.54 7.43 11.19
N LEU A 17 14.38 6.20 11.69
CA LEU A 17 14.86 5.75 12.98
C LEU A 17 15.66 4.45 12.74
N PRO A 18 16.97 4.58 12.41
CA PRO A 18 17.76 3.45 11.93
C PRO A 18 17.81 2.23 12.83
N GLU A 19 17.82 2.43 14.15
CA GLU A 19 17.84 1.29 15.09
C GLU A 19 16.56 0.48 15.04
N LEU A 20 15.40 1.15 14.98
CA LEU A 20 14.11 0.49 14.84
C LEU A 20 13.97 -0.17 13.47
N ALA A 21 14.46 0.49 12.42
CA ALA A 21 14.46 -0.06 11.08
C ALA A 21 15.27 -1.35 11.01
N GLN A 22 16.47 -1.37 11.62
CA GLN A 22 17.33 -2.57 11.65
C GLN A 22 16.66 -3.73 12.39
N THR A 23 16.04 -3.46 13.54
CA THR A 23 15.30 -4.47 14.29
C THR A 23 14.17 -5.05 13.44
N ALA A 24 13.40 -4.20 12.78
CA ALA A 24 12.30 -4.62 11.91
C ALA A 24 12.81 -5.46 10.72
N ILE A 25 13.87 -5.00 10.06
CA ILE A 25 14.47 -5.71 8.93
C ILE A 25 14.96 -7.11 9.35
N GLN A 26 15.59 -7.19 10.51
CA GLN A 26 16.07 -8.48 11.02
C GLN A 26 14.91 -9.44 11.28
N GLU A 27 13.82 -8.95 11.84
CA GLU A 27 12.62 -9.75 12.09
C GLU A 27 12.01 -10.24 10.78
N VAL A 28 11.99 -9.40 9.74
CA VAL A 28 11.52 -9.81 8.40
C VAL A 28 12.40 -10.92 7.85
N LYS A 29 13.73 -10.75 7.93
CA LYS A 29 14.69 -11.77 7.44
C LYS A 29 14.52 -13.11 8.13
N ASN A 30 14.16 -13.10 9.41
CA ASN A 30 13.96 -14.32 10.19
C ASN A 30 12.59 -14.96 9.96
N SER A 31 11.70 -14.29 9.25
CA SER A 31 10.36 -14.81 8.97
C SER A 31 10.37 -15.72 7.74
N LYS A 32 9.37 -16.58 7.65
CA LYS A 32 9.20 -17.50 6.53
C LYS A 32 8.59 -16.77 5.33
N LEU A 33 8.75 -17.35 4.14
CA LEU A 33 8.14 -16.83 2.93
C LEU A 33 6.63 -16.74 3.09
N GLY A 34 6.05 -15.57 2.77
CA GLY A 34 4.61 -15.32 2.87
C GLY A 34 4.05 -15.27 4.28
N GLU A 35 4.91 -15.30 5.30
CA GLU A 35 4.46 -15.30 6.69
C GLU A 35 3.86 -13.96 7.14
N LEU A 36 4.38 -12.85 6.60
CA LEU A 36 4.03 -11.50 7.05
C LEU A 36 2.96 -10.90 6.15
N ILE A 37 1.74 -10.81 6.66
CA ILE A 37 0.59 -10.32 5.90
C ILE A 37 0.48 -8.81 6.05
N ILE A 38 0.42 -8.12 4.91
CA ILE A 38 0.14 -6.68 4.86
C ILE A 38 -1.31 -6.52 4.41
N LEU A 39 -2.17 -6.11 5.35
CA LEU A 39 -3.58 -5.87 5.03
C LEU A 39 -3.74 -4.66 4.10
N ASP A 40 -4.78 -4.67 3.28
CA ASP A 40 -5.12 -3.54 2.42
C ASP A 40 -5.26 -2.25 3.23
N ALA A 41 -5.87 -2.30 4.41
CA ALA A 41 -6.01 -1.16 5.31
C ALA A 41 -4.66 -0.59 5.74
N VAL A 42 -3.66 -1.44 5.93
CA VAL A 42 -2.29 -1.02 6.28
C VAL A 42 -1.65 -0.28 5.12
N LEU A 43 -1.87 -0.75 3.90
CA LEU A 43 -1.36 -0.06 2.70
C LEU A 43 -2.03 1.31 2.50
N VAL A 44 -3.32 1.41 2.76
CA VAL A 44 -4.04 2.71 2.73
C VAL A 44 -3.36 3.70 3.67
N GLU A 45 -3.12 3.30 4.90
CA GLU A 45 -2.47 4.16 5.90
C GLU A 45 -1.03 4.49 5.52
N LEU A 46 -0.28 3.50 5.05
CA LEU A 46 1.11 3.69 4.62
C LEU A 46 1.21 4.73 3.50
N PHE A 47 0.44 4.58 2.44
CA PHE A 47 0.50 5.49 1.30
C PHE A 47 0.05 6.89 1.68
N PHE A 48 -0.96 7.01 2.56
CA PHE A 48 -1.39 8.30 3.07
C PHE A 48 -0.27 8.99 3.86
N ILE A 49 0.39 8.26 4.76
CA ILE A 49 1.52 8.80 5.55
C ILE A 49 2.65 9.26 4.62
N LEU A 50 3.03 8.43 3.66
CA LEU A 50 4.15 8.75 2.77
C LEU A 50 3.85 9.96 1.88
N GLU A 51 2.63 10.12 1.42
CA GLU A 51 2.25 11.22 0.52
C GLU A 51 1.99 12.52 1.28
N PHE A 52 1.27 12.48 2.40
CA PHE A 52 0.73 13.68 3.03
C PHE A 52 1.40 14.08 4.35
N ASN A 53 2.16 13.20 5.00
CA ASN A 53 2.89 13.62 6.19
C ASN A 53 4.01 14.57 5.78
N LYS A 54 4.06 15.76 6.43
CA LYS A 54 5.05 16.80 6.11
C LYS A 54 6.50 16.32 6.18
N LYS A 55 6.75 15.32 7.00
CA LYS A 55 8.09 14.75 7.18
C LYS A 55 8.56 14.02 5.92
N TYR A 56 7.64 13.46 5.14
CA TYR A 56 7.96 12.66 3.95
C TYR A 56 7.57 13.39 2.66
N GLY A 57 6.27 13.62 2.43
CA GLY A 57 5.78 14.31 1.26
C GLY A 57 6.22 13.66 -0.05
N PHE A 58 6.24 12.34 -0.11
CA PHE A 58 6.74 11.63 -1.29
C PHE A 58 5.77 11.73 -2.46
N THR A 59 6.33 11.82 -3.66
CA THR A 59 5.55 11.74 -4.90
C THR A 59 5.01 10.32 -5.08
N ARG A 60 3.97 10.17 -5.90
CA ARG A 60 3.44 8.85 -6.24
C ARG A 60 4.46 7.98 -6.97
N ASP A 61 5.33 8.58 -7.77
CA ASP A 61 6.42 7.84 -8.41
C ASP A 61 7.36 7.22 -7.38
N LYS A 62 7.72 7.97 -6.33
CA LYS A 62 8.55 7.45 -5.25
C LYS A 62 7.83 6.38 -4.45
N ILE A 63 6.54 6.58 -4.16
CA ILE A 63 5.72 5.58 -3.49
C ILE A 63 5.65 4.30 -4.33
N GLY A 64 5.59 4.44 -5.65
CA GLY A 64 5.64 3.31 -6.58
C GLY A 64 6.91 2.49 -6.44
N ILE A 65 8.05 3.15 -6.35
CA ILE A 65 9.33 2.48 -6.13
C ILE A 65 9.33 1.74 -4.79
N ILE A 66 8.80 2.37 -3.75
CA ILE A 66 8.70 1.76 -2.41
C ILE A 66 7.80 0.52 -2.44
N PHE A 67 6.62 0.62 -3.07
CA PHE A 67 5.70 -0.51 -3.13
C PHE A 67 6.27 -1.67 -3.95
N ASN A 68 6.94 -1.39 -5.05
CA ASN A 68 7.64 -2.43 -5.81
C ASN A 68 8.72 -3.11 -4.97
N GLY A 69 9.40 -2.34 -4.11
CA GLY A 69 10.33 -2.90 -3.14
C GLY A 69 9.65 -3.85 -2.15
N ILE A 70 8.48 -3.46 -1.63
CA ILE A 70 7.68 -4.31 -0.74
C ILE A 70 7.30 -5.61 -1.44
N LEU A 71 6.81 -5.52 -2.68
CA LEU A 71 6.39 -6.70 -3.45
C LEU A 71 7.56 -7.64 -3.76
N SER A 72 8.78 -7.13 -3.77
CA SER A 72 9.99 -7.94 -4.04
C SER A 72 10.47 -8.72 -2.81
N ILE A 73 9.94 -8.41 -1.62
CA ILE A 73 10.32 -9.09 -0.37
C ILE A 73 9.44 -10.33 -0.21
N PRO A 74 10.01 -11.53 -0.33
CA PRO A 74 9.19 -12.75 -0.39
C PRO A 74 8.50 -13.11 0.92
N GLN A 75 8.92 -12.56 2.05
CA GLN A 75 8.26 -12.76 3.33
C GLN A 75 6.91 -12.03 3.42
N PHE A 76 6.73 -10.97 2.62
CA PHE A 76 5.47 -10.21 2.64
C PHE A 76 4.42 -10.84 1.73
N LYS A 77 3.18 -10.82 2.22
CA LYS A 77 2.01 -11.25 1.45
C LYS A 77 1.05 -10.08 1.31
N VAL A 78 0.82 -9.67 0.05
CA VAL A 78 -0.08 -8.57 -0.31
C VAL A 78 -1.21 -9.15 -1.17
N SER A 79 -2.43 -8.66 -1.02
CA SER A 79 -3.57 -9.13 -1.80
C SER A 79 -3.45 -8.76 -3.28
N ASN A 80 -4.06 -9.56 -4.16
CA ASN A 80 -4.13 -9.23 -5.58
C ASN A 80 -4.95 -7.96 -5.83
N VAL A 81 -5.98 -7.72 -5.02
CA VAL A 81 -6.78 -6.50 -5.11
C VAL A 81 -5.91 -5.27 -4.89
N ALA A 82 -5.08 -5.28 -3.84
CA ALA A 82 -4.17 -4.18 -3.55
C ALA A 82 -3.15 -3.97 -4.67
N THR A 83 -2.57 -5.04 -5.19
CA THR A 83 -1.59 -4.95 -6.29
C THR A 83 -2.21 -4.33 -7.54
N ASN A 84 -3.42 -4.75 -7.89
CA ASN A 84 -4.13 -4.20 -9.05
C ASN A 84 -4.59 -2.76 -8.81
N ALA A 85 -5.05 -2.44 -7.59
CA ALA A 85 -5.44 -1.09 -7.21
C ALA A 85 -4.26 -0.13 -7.31
N PHE A 86 -3.07 -0.58 -6.98
CA PHE A 86 -1.88 0.25 -7.04
C PHE A 86 -1.57 0.74 -8.45
N ASN A 87 -1.84 -0.06 -9.47
CA ASN A 87 -1.64 0.33 -10.86
C ASN A 87 -2.51 1.54 -11.23
N ILE A 88 -3.73 1.60 -10.68
CA ILE A 88 -4.63 2.76 -10.86
C ILE A 88 -4.10 3.96 -10.08
N TYR A 89 -3.71 3.75 -8.83
CA TYR A 89 -3.22 4.78 -7.93
C TYR A 89 -2.05 5.58 -8.52
N ILE A 90 -1.12 4.88 -9.16
CA ILE A 90 0.07 5.51 -9.75
C ILE A 90 -0.28 6.42 -10.92
N SER A 91 -1.30 6.07 -11.71
CA SER A 91 -1.63 6.78 -12.94
C SER A 91 -2.80 7.76 -12.81
N HIS A 92 -3.45 7.83 -11.64
CA HIS A 92 -4.62 8.68 -11.42
C HIS A 92 -4.46 9.49 -10.13
N ALA A 93 -3.81 10.65 -10.26
CA ALA A 93 -3.49 11.50 -9.10
C ALA A 93 -4.73 12.00 -8.33
N GLU A 94 -5.88 12.05 -8.99
CA GLU A 94 -7.16 12.49 -8.40
C GLU A 94 -7.78 11.43 -7.47
N LEU A 95 -7.29 10.19 -7.52
CA LEU A 95 -7.81 9.10 -6.70
C LEU A 95 -6.87 8.79 -5.54
N ASP A 96 -7.43 8.56 -4.34
CA ASP A 96 -6.65 7.98 -3.26
C ASP A 96 -6.63 6.44 -3.37
N PHE A 97 -5.87 5.78 -2.50
CA PHE A 97 -5.75 4.33 -2.59
C PHE A 97 -7.04 3.61 -2.24
N THR A 98 -7.85 4.15 -1.33
CA THR A 98 -9.17 3.59 -1.00
C THR A 98 -10.09 3.60 -2.22
N ASP A 99 -10.11 4.70 -2.98
CA ASP A 99 -10.87 4.80 -4.23
C ASP A 99 -10.45 3.69 -5.19
N CYS A 100 -9.15 3.47 -5.32
CA CYS A 100 -8.61 2.44 -6.21
C CYS A 100 -9.01 1.02 -5.78
N LEU A 101 -9.03 0.76 -4.48
CA LEU A 101 -9.51 -0.52 -3.94
C LEU A 101 -11.00 -0.73 -4.25
N LEU A 102 -11.83 0.32 -4.11
CA LEU A 102 -13.24 0.25 -4.45
C LEU A 102 -13.45 -0.09 -5.93
N ILE A 103 -12.71 0.58 -6.81
CA ILE A 103 -12.79 0.34 -8.26
C ILE A 103 -12.45 -1.11 -8.60
N ILE A 104 -11.33 -1.61 -8.10
CA ILE A 104 -10.91 -2.98 -8.39
C ILE A 104 -11.88 -4.00 -7.80
N SER A 105 -12.35 -3.76 -6.57
CA SER A 105 -13.31 -4.67 -5.93
C SER A 105 -14.62 -4.74 -6.70
N ALA A 106 -15.14 -3.59 -7.15
CA ALA A 106 -16.38 -3.54 -7.92
C ALA A 106 -16.22 -4.21 -9.27
N LYS A 107 -15.17 -3.89 -10.01
CA LYS A 107 -14.90 -4.48 -11.33
C LYS A 107 -14.64 -5.98 -11.26
N GLY A 108 -13.89 -6.42 -10.26
CA GLY A 108 -13.54 -7.83 -10.12
C GLY A 108 -14.74 -8.74 -9.93
N LYS A 109 -15.81 -8.24 -9.30
CA LYS A 109 -17.06 -8.98 -9.04
C LYS A 109 -18.19 -8.57 -9.95
N LYS A 110 -17.97 -7.70 -10.94
CA LYS A 110 -18.98 -7.08 -11.79
C LYS A 110 -20.07 -6.37 -10.97
N GLU A 111 -19.67 -5.80 -9.85
CA GLU A 111 -20.52 -5.04 -8.95
C GLU A 111 -20.26 -3.55 -9.14
N ASN A 112 -21.10 -2.71 -8.54
CA ASN A 112 -20.98 -1.26 -8.57
C ASN A 112 -20.55 -0.74 -7.21
N ALA A 113 -19.89 0.42 -7.20
CA ALA A 113 -19.67 1.19 -5.99
C ALA A 113 -20.71 2.31 -5.90
N PHE A 114 -21.12 2.64 -4.69
CA PHE A 114 -22.00 3.78 -4.42
C PHE A 114 -21.14 4.93 -3.90
N SER A 115 -21.09 6.03 -4.65
CA SER A 115 -20.27 7.19 -4.28
C SER A 115 -20.84 8.46 -4.88
N PHE A 116 -20.69 9.57 -4.17
CA PHE A 116 -20.93 10.91 -4.70
C PHE A 116 -19.67 11.53 -5.32
N ASP A 117 -18.52 10.85 -5.20
CA ASP A 117 -17.26 11.33 -5.74
C ASP A 117 -17.24 11.19 -7.27
N LYS A 118 -17.06 12.32 -7.96
CA LYS A 118 -17.08 12.36 -9.42
C LYS A 118 -15.89 11.64 -10.05
N ASP A 119 -14.72 11.76 -9.43
CA ASP A 119 -13.50 11.13 -9.95
C ASP A 119 -13.58 9.61 -9.82
N LEU A 120 -14.10 9.12 -8.69
CA LEU A 120 -14.34 7.70 -8.50
C LEU A 120 -15.34 7.17 -9.54
N ASN A 121 -16.48 7.81 -9.68
CA ASN A 121 -17.54 7.37 -10.61
C ASN A 121 -17.05 7.36 -12.06
N LYS A 122 -16.25 8.34 -12.45
CA LYS A 122 -15.68 8.42 -13.78
C LYS A 122 -14.81 7.19 -14.11
N ASN A 123 -14.15 6.60 -13.12
CA ASN A 123 -13.23 5.49 -13.30
C ASN A 123 -13.86 4.11 -13.06
N LEU A 124 -15.14 4.04 -12.66
CA LEU A 124 -15.87 2.78 -12.49
C LEU A 124 -16.33 2.18 -13.82
N TYR A 125 -16.53 3.02 -14.82
CA TYR A 125 -17.15 2.62 -16.10
C TYR A 125 -16.26 2.87 -17.32
#